data_e34691dbbb3032c248dd9b8e5a18c1d9
#
_entry.id   e34691dbbb3032c248dd9b8e5a18c1d9
#
_cell.length_a   1.000
_cell.length_b   1.000
_cell.length_c   1.000
_cell.angle_alpha   90.00
_cell.angle_beta   90.00
_cell.angle_gamma   90.00
#
_symmetry.space_group_name_H-M   'P 1'
#
loop_
_entity.id
_entity.type
_entity.pdbx_description
1 polymer ?
#
loop_
_entity_poly.entity_id
_entity_poly.type
_entity_poly.pdbx_seq_one_letter_code
_entity_poly.pdbx_strand_id
1 'polypeptide(L)'
;MTERVNGESIIWARSAWAGSQRYPIHWGGDTENTDSAMLACLRAALSIGLSGFTYWSHDIGGFVKESPEALYRRWMPFGMLTSHSRCHGAPPKEPWAYSESFMNDFRAAAEMKYKLMPYIYTQAYLSSEAGHPLLKAMFLEFPEDPTCWMIEDQYLFGSDILVAPLFEETDHRIVYLPQGQWVDYQTGAVYEGQQWLTIQAGQIPIIMLVRAGAAIPHVEAALTTDHIDWEQVSFTAYTADGITEGSGKFYHPLRKEWIEIK
;
A
#
# COMPACT_ATOMS: atom_id res chain seq x y z
N MET A 1 -12.90 22.05 16.44
CA MET A 1 -14.28 21.59 16.74
C MET A 1 -14.28 20.07 16.91
N THR A 2 -13.76 19.30 15.99
CA THR A 2 -13.72 17.82 16.02
C THR A 2 -13.05 17.30 17.31
N GLU A 3 -11.89 17.85 17.66
CA GLU A 3 -11.14 17.49 18.87
C GLU A 3 -11.95 17.72 20.17
N ARG A 4 -12.77 18.76 20.20
CA ARG A 4 -13.64 19.04 21.36
C ARG A 4 -14.78 18.05 21.53
N VAL A 5 -15.17 17.38 20.43
CA VAL A 5 -16.31 16.45 20.44
C VAL A 5 -15.84 15.03 20.64
N ASN A 6 -14.76 14.63 19.97
CA ASN A 6 -14.32 13.24 19.87
C ASN A 6 -12.97 12.95 20.56
N GLY A 7 -12.30 13.97 21.14
CA GLY A 7 -10.97 13.83 21.74
C GLY A 7 -9.83 13.73 20.71
N GLU A 8 -10.15 13.48 19.45
CA GLU A 8 -9.20 13.40 18.34
C GLU A 8 -9.70 14.24 17.16
N SER A 9 -8.78 14.73 16.34
CA SER A 9 -9.13 15.46 15.13
C SER A 9 -8.34 14.97 13.93
N ILE A 10 -9.06 14.52 12.91
CA ILE A 10 -8.49 14.17 11.60
C ILE A 10 -9.15 15.05 10.55
N ILE A 11 -8.33 15.76 9.77
CA ILE A 11 -8.79 16.49 8.59
C ILE A 11 -8.41 15.68 7.37
N TRP A 12 -9.39 15.29 6.60
CA TRP A 12 -9.23 14.63 5.34
C TRP A 12 -9.61 15.60 4.23
N ALA A 13 -8.62 16.08 3.50
CA ALA A 13 -8.78 17.15 2.53
C ALA A 13 -8.46 16.70 1.11
N ARG A 14 -9.17 17.27 0.13
CA ARG A 14 -8.92 17.07 -1.30
C ARG A 14 -7.81 18.00 -1.79
N SER A 15 -7.96 19.30 -1.55
CA SER A 15 -7.02 20.31 -2.01
C SER A 15 -6.00 20.64 -0.93
N ALA A 16 -4.78 20.94 -1.35
CA ALA A 16 -3.69 21.27 -0.47
C ALA A 16 -2.87 22.44 -0.99
N TRP A 17 -2.17 23.12 -0.10
CA TRP A 17 -1.25 24.21 -0.40
C TRP A 17 -0.04 24.11 0.54
N ALA A 18 0.97 24.94 0.32
CA ALA A 18 2.14 25.01 1.19
C ALA A 18 1.72 25.22 2.65
N GLY A 19 2.21 24.34 3.55
CA GLY A 19 1.84 24.29 4.96
C GLY A 19 0.65 23.38 5.30
N SER A 20 -0.05 22.82 4.30
CA SER A 20 -1.13 21.84 4.52
C SER A 20 -0.59 20.45 4.91
N GLN A 21 0.70 20.21 4.81
CA GLN A 21 1.36 18.97 5.25
C GLN A 21 1.11 18.64 6.72
N ARG A 22 0.81 19.65 7.55
CA ARG A 22 0.37 19.47 8.95
C ARG A 22 -0.99 18.76 9.09
N TYR A 23 -1.75 18.69 8.02
CA TYR A 23 -3.02 17.96 7.92
C TYR A 23 -2.82 16.82 6.93
N PRO A 24 -2.25 15.71 7.35
CA PRO A 24 -1.52 14.81 6.47
C PRO A 24 -2.40 13.93 5.59
N ILE A 25 -3.73 13.89 5.77
CA ILE A 25 -4.61 12.95 5.08
C ILE A 25 -5.29 13.61 3.88
N HIS A 26 -4.93 13.14 2.69
CA HIS A 26 -5.43 13.64 1.41
C HIS A 26 -5.88 12.51 0.48
N TRP A 27 -6.74 12.84 -0.51
CA TRP A 27 -7.10 11.94 -1.61
C TRP A 27 -7.21 12.68 -2.94
N GLY A 28 -7.20 11.93 -4.05
CA GLY A 28 -7.15 12.45 -5.41
C GLY A 28 -8.42 13.10 -5.94
N GLY A 29 -9.52 13.07 -5.19
CA GLY A 29 -10.81 13.59 -5.67
C GLY A 29 -11.53 12.62 -6.62
N ASP A 30 -12.42 13.18 -7.43
CA ASP A 30 -13.38 12.45 -8.26
C ASP A 30 -12.72 11.89 -9.52
N THR A 31 -12.25 10.65 -9.43
CA THR A 31 -11.48 9.97 -10.47
C THR A 31 -12.41 9.25 -11.45
N GLU A 32 -12.07 9.27 -12.74
CA GLU A 32 -12.72 8.45 -13.77
C GLU A 32 -12.54 6.94 -13.47
N ASN A 33 -13.47 6.13 -14.00
CA ASN A 33 -13.47 4.68 -13.84
C ASN A 33 -12.80 4.03 -15.05
N THR A 34 -11.48 4.21 -15.17
CA THR A 34 -10.67 3.68 -16.28
C THR A 34 -9.28 3.25 -15.77
N ASP A 35 -8.59 2.38 -16.53
CA ASP A 35 -7.22 1.94 -16.23
C ASP A 35 -6.24 3.11 -16.19
N SER A 36 -6.35 4.03 -17.14
CA SER A 36 -5.51 5.23 -17.17
C SER A 36 -5.72 6.14 -15.97
N ALA A 37 -6.95 6.24 -15.46
CA ALA A 37 -7.24 7.01 -14.26
C ALA A 37 -6.72 6.31 -13.00
N MET A 38 -6.75 4.98 -12.93
CA MET A 38 -6.11 4.21 -11.88
C MET A 38 -4.59 4.48 -11.82
N LEU A 39 -3.91 4.46 -12.98
CA LEU A 39 -2.50 4.82 -13.06
C LEU A 39 -2.24 6.27 -12.67
N ALA A 40 -3.12 7.19 -13.07
CA ALA A 40 -3.02 8.61 -12.70
C ALA A 40 -3.13 8.82 -11.19
N CYS A 41 -3.92 8.01 -10.47
CA CYS A 41 -3.97 8.03 -9.00
C CYS A 41 -2.62 7.68 -8.37
N LEU A 42 -1.90 6.70 -8.91
CA LEU A 42 -0.55 6.38 -8.42
C LEU A 42 0.42 7.52 -8.70
N ARG A 43 0.44 8.04 -9.93
CA ARG A 43 1.31 9.18 -10.29
C ARG A 43 1.04 10.40 -9.41
N ALA A 44 -0.23 10.67 -9.11
CA ALA A 44 -0.61 11.74 -8.18
C ALA A 44 -0.10 11.47 -6.76
N ALA A 45 -0.19 10.24 -6.26
CA ALA A 45 0.36 9.83 -4.97
C ALA A 45 1.87 10.08 -4.88
N LEU A 46 2.62 9.65 -5.91
CA LEU A 46 4.06 9.84 -5.97
C LEU A 46 4.43 11.33 -6.03
N SER A 47 3.72 12.11 -6.85
CA SER A 47 3.96 13.54 -7.01
C SER A 47 3.67 14.33 -5.73
N ILE A 48 2.53 14.10 -5.07
CA ILE A 48 2.19 14.81 -3.84
C ILE A 48 3.08 14.40 -2.67
N GLY A 49 3.50 13.12 -2.63
CA GLY A 49 4.47 12.62 -1.67
C GLY A 49 5.80 13.37 -1.71
N LEU A 50 6.29 13.71 -2.91
CA LEU A 50 7.48 14.54 -3.11
C LEU A 50 7.33 15.98 -2.59
N SER A 51 6.11 16.44 -2.38
CA SER A 51 5.79 17.73 -1.78
C SER A 51 5.64 17.67 -0.25
N GLY A 52 6.01 16.56 0.38
CA GLY A 52 6.00 16.36 1.83
C GLY A 52 4.65 15.96 2.42
N PHE A 53 3.73 15.42 1.61
CA PHE A 53 2.47 14.86 2.10
C PHE A 53 2.65 13.37 2.38
N THR A 54 2.51 13.00 3.64
CA THR A 54 2.82 11.65 4.12
C THR A 54 1.79 10.61 3.68
N TYR A 55 0.50 10.98 3.69
CA TYR A 55 -0.60 10.03 3.48
C TYR A 55 -1.47 10.43 2.30
N TRP A 56 -1.64 9.49 1.40
CA TRP A 56 -2.44 9.64 0.20
C TRP A 56 -3.34 8.44 -0.03
N SER A 57 -4.51 8.70 -0.58
CA SER A 57 -5.41 7.65 -1.08
C SER A 57 -6.23 8.15 -2.27
N HIS A 58 -7.13 7.30 -2.71
CA HIS A 58 -8.05 7.57 -3.81
C HIS A 58 -9.36 6.81 -3.59
N ASP A 59 -10.39 7.18 -4.33
CA ASP A 59 -11.66 6.44 -4.34
C ASP A 59 -11.47 5.14 -5.11
N ILE A 60 -11.52 4.01 -4.41
CA ILE A 60 -11.22 2.69 -4.97
C ILE A 60 -12.26 2.34 -6.04
N GLY A 61 -11.78 2.01 -7.24
CA GLY A 61 -12.63 1.74 -8.39
C GLY A 61 -13.05 2.99 -9.18
N GLY A 62 -12.60 4.18 -8.78
CA GLY A 62 -12.99 5.47 -9.35
C GLY A 62 -14.33 5.97 -8.81
N PHE A 63 -14.59 7.28 -8.99
CA PHE A 63 -15.73 7.97 -8.37
C PHE A 63 -16.94 8.15 -9.30
N VAL A 64 -16.69 8.53 -10.57
CA VAL A 64 -17.69 9.23 -11.41
C VAL A 64 -18.87 8.37 -11.78
N LYS A 65 -18.65 7.08 -12.05
CA LYS A 65 -19.67 6.14 -12.49
C LYS A 65 -19.48 4.74 -11.90
N GLU A 66 -20.36 3.83 -12.23
CA GLU A 66 -20.21 2.42 -11.88
C GLU A 66 -18.89 1.88 -12.43
N SER A 67 -18.14 1.16 -11.57
CA SER A 67 -16.88 0.57 -11.97
C SER A 67 -17.10 -0.75 -12.69
N PRO A 68 -16.52 -0.98 -13.88
CA PRO A 68 -16.44 -2.32 -14.42
C PRO A 68 -15.80 -3.26 -13.39
N GLU A 69 -16.38 -4.44 -13.19
CA GLU A 69 -15.93 -5.36 -12.15
C GLU A 69 -14.44 -5.73 -12.32
N ALA A 70 -13.98 -5.98 -13.56
CA ALA A 70 -12.60 -6.31 -13.87
C ALA A 70 -11.61 -5.17 -13.48
N LEU A 71 -12.00 -3.92 -13.68
CA LEU A 71 -11.25 -2.76 -13.24
C LEU A 71 -11.23 -2.65 -11.72
N TYR A 72 -12.40 -2.77 -11.08
CA TYR A 72 -12.51 -2.63 -9.63
C TYR A 72 -11.73 -3.73 -8.90
N ARG A 73 -11.74 -4.97 -9.44
CA ARG A 73 -10.98 -6.12 -8.93
C ARG A 73 -9.47 -5.85 -8.87
N ARG A 74 -8.90 -5.16 -9.85
CA ARG A 74 -7.48 -4.76 -9.89
C ARG A 74 -7.21 -3.51 -9.05
N TRP A 75 -8.15 -2.56 -9.01
CA TRP A 75 -8.00 -1.31 -8.26
C TRP A 75 -8.09 -1.53 -6.75
N MET A 76 -8.90 -2.47 -6.32
CA MET A 76 -9.16 -2.74 -4.91
C MET A 76 -7.89 -3.09 -4.12
N PRO A 77 -7.04 -4.06 -4.50
CA PRO A 77 -5.81 -4.33 -3.75
C PRO A 77 -4.82 -3.16 -3.80
N PHE A 78 -4.74 -2.41 -4.88
CA PHE A 78 -3.97 -1.17 -4.92
C PHE A 78 -4.50 -0.17 -3.89
N GLY A 79 -5.80 0.03 -3.80
CA GLY A 79 -6.41 0.90 -2.80
C GLY A 79 -6.21 0.41 -1.36
N MET A 80 -6.10 -0.90 -1.14
CA MET A 80 -5.77 -1.46 0.18
C MET A 80 -4.31 -1.23 0.57
N LEU A 81 -3.40 -1.14 -0.39
CA LEU A 81 -1.97 -0.86 -0.18
C LEU A 81 -1.66 0.65 -0.29
N THR A 82 -2.54 1.47 0.24
CA THR A 82 -2.34 2.89 0.49
C THR A 82 -2.49 3.18 1.99
N SER A 83 -2.19 4.40 2.42
CA SER A 83 -2.24 4.79 3.83
C SER A 83 -3.63 4.60 4.45
N HIS A 84 -4.68 5.00 3.74
CA HIS A 84 -6.07 4.85 4.15
C HIS A 84 -6.92 4.48 2.93
N SER A 85 -8.00 3.75 3.13
CA SER A 85 -8.77 3.14 2.06
C SER A 85 -10.25 3.43 2.24
N ARG A 86 -10.95 3.69 1.14
CA ARG A 86 -12.40 3.77 1.13
C ARG A 86 -12.97 3.31 -0.21
N CYS A 87 -14.11 2.63 -0.12
CA CYS A 87 -14.96 2.33 -1.27
C CYS A 87 -15.98 3.45 -1.39
N HIS A 88 -15.73 4.42 -2.27
CA HIS A 88 -16.54 5.61 -2.42
C HIS A 88 -16.69 6.02 -3.88
N GLY A 89 -17.88 6.50 -4.23
CA GLY A 89 -18.17 6.98 -5.57
C GLY A 89 -19.59 7.53 -5.66
N ALA A 90 -19.94 8.17 -6.80
CA ALA A 90 -21.28 8.65 -7.05
C ALA A 90 -22.31 7.50 -7.10
N PRO A 91 -22.07 6.39 -7.84
CA PRO A 91 -22.83 5.15 -7.69
C PRO A 91 -22.38 4.35 -6.47
N PRO A 92 -23.18 3.41 -5.97
CA PRO A 92 -22.80 2.46 -4.93
C PRO A 92 -21.49 1.72 -5.27
N LYS A 93 -20.63 1.56 -4.28
CA LYS A 93 -19.33 0.89 -4.37
C LYS A 93 -19.21 -0.29 -3.40
N GLU A 94 -20.28 -0.67 -2.80
CA GLU A 94 -20.34 -1.79 -1.86
C GLU A 94 -20.03 -3.09 -2.61
N PRO A 95 -19.15 -3.95 -2.07
CA PRO A 95 -18.70 -5.16 -2.75
C PRO A 95 -19.84 -6.17 -3.03
N TRP A 96 -20.89 -6.15 -2.24
CA TRP A 96 -22.07 -7.01 -2.47
C TRP A 96 -22.96 -6.58 -3.65
N ALA A 97 -22.69 -5.43 -4.27
CA ALA A 97 -23.33 -5.02 -5.52
C ALA A 97 -22.73 -5.71 -6.76
N TYR A 98 -21.64 -6.45 -6.58
CA TYR A 98 -20.88 -7.15 -7.62
C TYR A 98 -21.06 -8.67 -7.49
N SER A 99 -20.32 -9.45 -8.27
CA SER A 99 -20.39 -10.90 -8.23
C SER A 99 -19.89 -11.50 -6.91
N GLU A 100 -20.31 -12.73 -6.59
CA GLU A 100 -19.82 -13.46 -5.43
C GLU A 100 -18.29 -13.68 -5.50
N SER A 101 -17.77 -13.93 -6.70
CA SER A 101 -16.34 -14.05 -6.94
C SER A 101 -15.61 -12.75 -6.59
N PHE A 102 -16.14 -11.61 -7.00
CA PHE A 102 -15.59 -10.30 -6.63
C PHE A 102 -15.61 -10.08 -5.11
N MET A 103 -16.71 -10.44 -4.45
CA MET A 103 -16.82 -10.35 -2.99
C MET A 103 -15.71 -11.13 -2.27
N ASN A 104 -15.38 -12.33 -2.77
CA ASN A 104 -14.33 -13.17 -2.19
C ASN A 104 -12.95 -12.53 -2.37
N ASP A 105 -12.65 -11.98 -3.55
CA ASP A 105 -11.39 -11.28 -3.79
C ASP A 105 -11.30 -9.99 -2.98
N PHE A 106 -12.41 -9.25 -2.85
CA PHE A 106 -12.48 -8.07 -2.01
C PHE A 106 -12.17 -8.40 -0.55
N ARG A 107 -12.75 -9.49 -0.03
CA ARG A 107 -12.48 -9.95 1.34
C ARG A 107 -11.01 -10.31 1.52
N ALA A 108 -10.42 -11.06 0.58
CA ALA A 108 -9.02 -11.45 0.65
C ALA A 108 -8.08 -10.23 0.70
N ALA A 109 -8.33 -9.20 -0.11
CA ALA A 109 -7.52 -7.98 -0.09
C ALA A 109 -7.75 -7.13 1.16
N ALA A 110 -8.98 -7.06 1.68
CA ALA A 110 -9.27 -6.38 2.94
C ALA A 110 -8.58 -7.08 4.13
N GLU A 111 -8.65 -8.42 4.19
CA GLU A 111 -7.95 -9.22 5.19
C GLU A 111 -6.43 -9.05 5.10
N MET A 112 -5.86 -9.01 3.89
CA MET A 112 -4.43 -8.71 3.68
C MET A 112 -4.06 -7.37 4.31
N LYS A 113 -4.84 -6.30 4.07
CA LYS A 113 -4.59 -4.99 4.69
C LYS A 113 -4.63 -5.07 6.22
N TYR A 114 -5.64 -5.74 6.79
CA TYR A 114 -5.75 -5.88 8.24
C TYR A 114 -4.61 -6.69 8.84
N LYS A 115 -4.18 -7.75 8.19
CA LYS A 115 -3.00 -8.54 8.60
C LYS A 115 -1.72 -7.70 8.58
N LEU A 116 -1.58 -6.79 7.62
CA LEU A 116 -0.45 -5.86 7.50
C LEU A 116 -0.56 -4.64 8.42
N MET A 117 -1.59 -4.50 9.25
CA MET A 117 -1.79 -3.29 10.04
C MET A 117 -0.59 -2.95 10.95
N PRO A 118 0.12 -3.91 11.59
CA PRO A 118 1.32 -3.60 12.36
C PRO A 118 2.44 -3.00 11.49
N TYR A 119 2.63 -3.52 10.28
CA TYR A 119 3.57 -2.96 9.31
C TYR A 119 3.15 -1.55 8.89
N ILE A 120 1.90 -1.38 8.47
CA ILE A 120 1.36 -0.09 8.02
C ILE A 120 1.50 0.98 9.10
N TYR A 121 1.11 0.66 10.33
CA TYR A 121 1.22 1.59 11.45
C TYR A 121 2.68 1.97 11.76
N THR A 122 3.57 0.98 11.75
CA THR A 122 5.00 1.20 11.95
C THR A 122 5.59 2.11 10.86
N GLN A 123 5.29 1.83 9.59
CA GLN A 123 5.77 2.63 8.48
C GLN A 123 5.16 4.04 8.48
N ALA A 124 3.90 4.18 8.87
CA ALA A 124 3.26 5.48 9.05
C ALA A 124 3.93 6.31 10.16
N TYR A 125 4.25 5.69 11.28
CA TYR A 125 5.00 6.33 12.37
C TYR A 125 6.38 6.81 11.87
N LEU A 126 7.16 5.94 11.25
CA LEU A 126 8.47 6.29 10.69
C LEU A 126 8.39 7.40 9.64
N SER A 127 7.38 7.35 8.79
CA SER A 127 7.13 8.37 7.77
C SER A 127 6.83 9.73 8.38
N SER A 128 6.04 9.78 9.47
CA SER A 128 5.72 11.02 10.15
C SER A 128 6.93 11.65 10.85
N GLU A 129 7.80 10.82 11.42
CA GLU A 129 9.04 11.28 12.08
C GLU A 129 10.06 11.82 11.07
N ALA A 130 10.19 11.15 9.93
CA ALA A 130 11.18 11.50 8.90
C ALA A 130 10.68 12.52 7.85
N GLY A 131 9.38 12.79 7.81
CA GLY A 131 8.75 13.62 6.77
C GLY A 131 8.70 12.94 5.40
N HIS A 132 8.77 11.62 5.33
CA HIS A 132 8.72 10.86 4.09
C HIS A 132 7.28 10.40 3.78
N PRO A 133 6.91 10.24 2.50
CA PRO A 133 5.62 9.65 2.14
C PRO A 133 5.61 8.15 2.49
N LEU A 134 4.42 7.62 2.81
CA LEU A 134 4.24 6.18 3.00
C LEU A 134 4.32 5.42 1.66
N LEU A 135 3.80 6.03 0.59
CA LEU A 135 3.98 5.57 -0.78
C LEU A 135 5.17 6.30 -1.39
N LYS A 136 6.29 5.64 -1.52
CA LYS A 136 7.55 6.24 -1.97
C LYS A 136 7.77 6.00 -3.46
N ALA A 137 8.11 7.04 -4.20
CA ALA A 137 8.67 6.88 -5.54
C ALA A 137 9.97 6.07 -5.45
N MET A 138 10.23 5.23 -6.46
CA MET A 138 11.37 4.31 -6.47
C MET A 138 12.71 5.02 -6.22
N PHE A 139 12.93 6.19 -6.82
CA PHE A 139 14.18 6.95 -6.66
C PHE A 139 14.39 7.54 -5.26
N LEU A 140 13.35 7.69 -4.42
CA LEU A 140 13.53 8.11 -3.03
C LEU A 140 14.27 7.06 -2.20
N GLU A 141 14.09 5.80 -2.54
CA GLU A 141 14.72 4.67 -1.85
C GLU A 141 15.99 4.20 -2.56
N PHE A 142 16.06 4.39 -3.90
CA PHE A 142 17.17 3.96 -4.77
C PHE A 142 17.69 5.15 -5.61
N PRO A 143 18.22 6.22 -4.98
CA PRO A 143 18.63 7.43 -5.70
C PRO A 143 19.83 7.19 -6.65
N GLU A 144 20.65 6.18 -6.37
CA GLU A 144 21.82 5.82 -7.18
C GLU A 144 21.47 4.95 -8.39
N ASP A 145 20.24 4.44 -8.47
CA ASP A 145 19.77 3.64 -9.62
C ASP A 145 19.06 4.55 -10.63
N PRO A 146 19.69 4.83 -11.80
CA PRO A 146 19.10 5.74 -12.79
C PRO A 146 17.78 5.24 -13.38
N THR A 147 17.52 3.91 -13.39
CA THR A 147 16.25 3.35 -13.84
C THR A 147 15.11 3.76 -12.91
N CYS A 148 15.36 3.81 -11.61
CA CYS A 148 14.36 4.17 -10.60
C CYS A 148 13.83 5.61 -10.76
N TRP A 149 14.57 6.51 -11.43
CA TRP A 149 14.13 7.89 -11.70
C TRP A 149 13.03 7.97 -12.77
N MET A 150 12.90 6.94 -13.59
CA MET A 150 11.94 6.90 -14.70
C MET A 150 10.68 6.10 -14.37
N ILE A 151 10.60 5.52 -13.18
CA ILE A 151 9.50 4.63 -12.79
C ILE A 151 8.40 5.41 -12.10
N GLU A 152 7.19 5.36 -12.67
CA GLU A 152 6.00 6.07 -12.19
C GLU A 152 4.75 5.18 -12.02
N ASP A 153 4.93 3.86 -12.17
CA ASP A 153 3.86 2.87 -12.21
C ASP A 153 4.04 1.73 -11.19
N GLN A 154 5.01 1.88 -10.30
CA GLN A 154 5.25 1.06 -9.11
C GLN A 154 5.84 1.90 -7.99
N TYR A 155 5.79 1.43 -6.76
CA TYR A 155 6.21 2.20 -5.58
C TYR A 155 6.69 1.31 -4.45
N LEU A 156 7.42 1.90 -3.49
CA LEU A 156 7.65 1.28 -2.19
C LEU A 156 6.52 1.67 -1.23
N PHE A 157 5.86 0.68 -0.66
CA PHE A 157 4.93 0.84 0.45
C PHE A 157 5.71 0.66 1.75
N GLY A 158 6.03 1.76 2.39
CA GLY A 158 7.00 1.78 3.49
C GLY A 158 8.44 1.54 3.01
N SER A 159 9.20 0.72 3.73
CA SER A 159 10.62 0.46 3.47
C SER A 159 10.88 -0.86 2.72
N ASP A 160 10.00 -1.84 2.89
CA ASP A 160 10.34 -3.23 2.57
C ASP A 160 9.46 -3.86 1.50
N ILE A 161 8.32 -3.25 1.15
CA ILE A 161 7.36 -3.82 0.20
C ILE A 161 7.32 -2.99 -1.08
N LEU A 162 7.75 -3.57 -2.20
CA LEU A 162 7.53 -3.04 -3.53
C LEU A 162 6.16 -3.48 -4.02
N VAL A 163 5.37 -2.53 -4.51
CA VAL A 163 4.02 -2.74 -5.02
C VAL A 163 3.94 -2.31 -6.48
N ALA A 164 3.45 -3.21 -7.34
CA ALA A 164 3.20 -2.94 -8.75
C ALA A 164 1.76 -3.33 -9.11
N PRO A 165 0.82 -2.36 -9.13
CA PRO A 165 -0.56 -2.60 -9.49
C PRO A 165 -0.73 -3.03 -10.95
N LEU A 166 -1.77 -3.80 -11.27
CA LEU A 166 -2.12 -4.20 -12.63
C LEU A 166 -3.00 -3.11 -13.26
N PHE A 167 -2.45 -2.33 -14.19
CA PHE A 167 -3.17 -1.25 -14.90
C PHE A 167 -3.82 -1.70 -16.20
N GLU A 168 -3.74 -2.98 -16.54
CA GLU A 168 -4.38 -3.60 -17.69
C GLU A 168 -5.11 -4.85 -17.24
N GLU A 169 -6.06 -5.33 -18.05
CA GLU A 169 -6.81 -6.55 -17.76
C GLU A 169 -5.96 -7.80 -18.05
N THR A 170 -4.88 -7.93 -17.28
CA THR A 170 -3.94 -9.05 -17.30
C THR A 170 -3.67 -9.53 -15.89
N ASP A 171 -3.09 -10.70 -15.73
CA ASP A 171 -2.64 -11.27 -14.46
C ASP A 171 -1.13 -11.08 -14.22
N HIS A 172 -0.44 -10.39 -15.11
CA HIS A 172 1.00 -10.15 -15.06
C HIS A 172 1.34 -8.78 -15.62
N ARG A 173 2.54 -8.30 -15.29
CA ARG A 173 3.12 -7.11 -15.92
C ARG A 173 4.64 -7.12 -15.83
N ILE A 174 5.27 -6.23 -16.61
CA ILE A 174 6.70 -5.95 -16.48
C ILE A 174 6.93 -5.04 -15.27
N VAL A 175 7.86 -5.44 -14.40
CA VAL A 175 8.25 -4.73 -13.17
C VAL A 175 9.76 -4.58 -13.15
N TYR A 176 10.26 -3.42 -12.76
CA TYR A 176 11.68 -3.23 -12.49
C TYR A 176 11.99 -3.57 -11.03
N LEU A 177 12.98 -4.42 -10.82
CA LEU A 177 13.48 -4.72 -9.48
C LEU A 177 14.83 -4.02 -9.27
N PRO A 178 14.93 -3.11 -8.29
CA PRO A 178 16.21 -2.53 -7.89
C PRO A 178 17.16 -3.58 -7.30
N GLN A 179 18.42 -3.18 -7.07
CA GLN A 179 19.44 -4.07 -6.50
C GLN A 179 18.97 -4.82 -5.25
N GLY A 180 19.34 -6.08 -5.15
CA GLY A 180 18.99 -6.99 -4.06
C GLY A 180 18.13 -8.15 -4.56
N GLN A 181 17.72 -9.00 -3.63
CA GLN A 181 16.76 -10.07 -3.89
C GLN A 181 15.38 -9.68 -3.36
N TRP A 182 14.36 -10.12 -4.07
CA TRP A 182 12.97 -9.80 -3.79
C TRP A 182 12.14 -11.07 -3.70
N VAL A 183 11.32 -11.18 -2.69
CA VAL A 183 10.48 -12.35 -2.43
C VAL A 183 9.02 -11.97 -2.63
N ASP A 184 8.33 -12.71 -3.47
CA ASP A 184 6.89 -12.49 -3.68
C ASP A 184 6.12 -12.76 -2.38
N TYR A 185 5.35 -11.77 -1.97
CA TYR A 185 4.57 -11.80 -0.71
C TYR A 185 3.54 -12.93 -0.68
N GLN A 186 2.95 -13.25 -1.84
CA GLN A 186 1.85 -14.22 -1.93
C GLN A 186 2.34 -15.64 -2.20
N THR A 187 3.42 -15.78 -2.98
CA THR A 187 3.86 -17.10 -3.48
C THR A 187 5.19 -17.58 -2.88
N GLY A 188 5.98 -16.66 -2.32
CA GLY A 188 7.32 -16.95 -1.84
C GLY A 188 8.37 -17.08 -2.96
N ALA A 189 8.02 -16.84 -4.22
CA ALA A 189 8.97 -16.87 -5.32
C ALA A 189 10.05 -15.80 -5.15
N VAL A 190 11.31 -16.17 -5.44
CA VAL A 190 12.47 -15.30 -5.29
C VAL A 190 12.91 -14.76 -6.65
N TYR A 191 13.21 -13.47 -6.71
CA TYR A 191 13.66 -12.77 -7.91
C TYR A 191 14.94 -11.98 -7.61
N GLU A 192 15.90 -12.06 -8.55
CA GLU A 192 17.08 -11.19 -8.53
C GLU A 192 16.74 -9.79 -9.03
N GLY A 193 17.34 -8.78 -8.39
CA GLY A 193 17.16 -7.37 -8.78
C GLY A 193 18.05 -6.91 -9.94
N GLN A 194 18.11 -5.60 -10.15
CA GLN A 194 18.76 -4.88 -11.25
C GLN A 194 18.29 -5.29 -12.65
N GLN A 195 17.01 -5.60 -12.79
CA GLN A 195 16.44 -6.02 -14.08
C GLN A 195 14.94 -5.79 -14.18
N TRP A 196 14.45 -5.81 -15.41
CA TRP A 196 13.04 -5.85 -15.74
C TRP A 196 12.58 -7.29 -15.86
N LEU A 197 11.52 -7.66 -15.19
CA LEU A 197 10.94 -9.00 -15.21
C LEU A 197 9.44 -8.94 -15.45
N THR A 198 8.93 -9.90 -16.21
CA THR A 198 7.50 -10.17 -16.25
C THR A 198 7.13 -10.99 -15.02
N ILE A 199 6.32 -10.42 -14.14
CA ILE A 199 5.90 -11.07 -12.90
C ILE A 199 4.40 -11.26 -12.94
N GLN A 200 3.94 -12.44 -12.57
CA GLN A 200 2.54 -12.80 -12.45
C GLN A 200 2.05 -12.46 -11.05
N ALA A 201 0.87 -11.86 -10.95
CA ALA A 201 0.21 -11.64 -9.67
C ALA A 201 -0.23 -12.98 -9.06
N GLY A 202 -0.32 -13.03 -7.75
CA GLY A 202 -0.87 -14.17 -7.03
C GLY A 202 -2.40 -14.20 -7.05
N GLN A 203 -3.00 -14.81 -6.02
CA GLN A 203 -4.45 -14.88 -5.87
C GLN A 203 -5.10 -13.49 -5.79
N ILE A 204 -4.47 -12.57 -5.07
CA ILE A 204 -4.86 -11.16 -5.05
C ILE A 204 -4.22 -10.49 -6.28
N PRO A 205 -5.00 -9.80 -7.16
CA PRO A 205 -4.51 -9.28 -8.43
C PRO A 205 -3.64 -8.01 -8.27
N ILE A 206 -2.51 -8.19 -7.62
CA ILE A 206 -1.46 -7.19 -7.43
C ILE A 206 -0.12 -7.88 -7.25
N ILE A 207 0.95 -7.26 -7.72
CA ILE A 207 2.31 -7.74 -7.47
C ILE A 207 2.83 -7.04 -6.22
N MET A 208 3.21 -7.84 -5.24
CA MET A 208 3.83 -7.41 -3.98
C MET A 208 5.11 -8.19 -3.75
N LEU A 209 6.21 -7.48 -3.66
CA LEU A 209 7.51 -8.09 -3.44
C LEU A 209 8.15 -7.51 -2.18
N VAL A 210 8.64 -8.37 -1.33
CA VAL A 210 9.31 -7.99 -0.07
C VAL A 210 10.82 -8.10 -0.27
N ARG A 211 11.59 -7.13 0.24
CA ARG A 211 13.05 -7.25 0.29
C ARG A 211 13.46 -8.53 1.00
N ALA A 212 14.34 -9.31 0.40
CA ALA A 212 14.94 -10.44 1.11
C ALA A 212 15.73 -9.94 2.34
N GLY A 213 15.57 -10.62 3.46
CA GLY A 213 16.12 -10.22 4.75
C GLY A 213 15.20 -9.30 5.56
N ALA A 214 14.04 -8.88 5.03
CA ALA A 214 13.03 -8.22 5.84
C ALA A 214 12.15 -9.22 6.58
N ALA A 215 11.73 -8.85 7.79
CA ALA A 215 10.70 -9.54 8.56
C ALA A 215 9.49 -8.62 8.75
N ILE A 216 8.39 -8.97 8.11
CA ILE A 216 7.17 -8.17 8.10
C ILE A 216 6.29 -8.56 9.28
N PRO A 217 5.90 -7.60 10.15
CA PRO A 217 4.98 -7.86 11.23
C PRO A 217 3.54 -8.03 10.74
N HIS A 218 2.88 -9.06 11.22
CA HIS A 218 1.49 -9.41 10.90
C HIS A 218 0.68 -9.64 12.16
N VAL A 219 -0.63 -9.52 12.01
CA VAL A 219 -1.62 -9.84 13.04
C VAL A 219 -2.79 -10.60 12.38
N GLU A 220 -3.59 -11.29 13.15
CA GLU A 220 -4.84 -11.84 12.63
C GLU A 220 -5.80 -10.73 12.21
N ALA A 221 -6.48 -10.93 11.07
CA ALA A 221 -7.43 -9.95 10.57
C ALA A 221 -8.63 -9.79 11.52
N ALA A 222 -8.99 -8.56 11.82
CA ALA A 222 -10.12 -8.22 12.67
C ALA A 222 -11.18 -7.44 11.88
N LEU A 223 -12.40 -7.36 12.40
CA LEU A 223 -13.50 -6.62 11.77
C LEU A 223 -13.30 -5.09 11.84
N THR A 224 -12.59 -4.62 12.85
CA THR A 224 -12.22 -3.21 13.02
C THR A 224 -10.83 -3.12 13.66
N THR A 225 -10.18 -1.97 13.54
CA THR A 225 -8.87 -1.73 14.17
C THR A 225 -8.92 -1.80 15.70
N ASP A 226 -10.08 -1.55 16.32
CA ASP A 226 -10.28 -1.65 17.76
C ASP A 226 -10.24 -3.10 18.27
N HIS A 227 -10.48 -4.05 17.38
CA HIS A 227 -10.47 -5.49 17.70
C HIS A 227 -9.15 -6.18 17.33
N ILE A 228 -8.15 -5.43 16.87
CA ILE A 228 -6.82 -5.98 16.60
C ILE A 228 -6.15 -6.33 17.93
N ASP A 229 -5.71 -7.57 18.06
CA ASP A 229 -4.88 -8.00 19.19
C ASP A 229 -3.41 -7.67 18.93
N TRP A 230 -3.00 -6.50 19.36
CA TRP A 230 -1.63 -6.00 19.19
C TRP A 230 -0.58 -6.79 19.99
N GLU A 231 -1.01 -7.62 20.94
CA GLU A 231 -0.13 -8.51 21.71
C GLU A 231 0.25 -9.79 20.94
N GLN A 232 -0.51 -10.13 19.89
CA GLN A 232 -0.32 -11.31 19.06
C GLN A 232 0.33 -11.01 17.71
N VAL A 233 1.14 -9.95 17.64
CA VAL A 233 1.90 -9.64 16.42
C VAL A 233 2.98 -10.69 16.20
N SER A 234 2.98 -11.29 15.02
CA SER A 234 4.00 -12.24 14.55
C SER A 234 4.81 -11.63 13.41
N PHE A 235 6.04 -12.11 13.20
CA PHE A 235 6.89 -11.67 12.12
C PHE A 235 7.10 -12.79 11.11
N THR A 236 6.91 -12.50 9.85
CA THR A 236 7.23 -13.40 8.74
C THR A 236 8.53 -12.93 8.09
N ALA A 237 9.58 -13.76 8.18
CA ALA A 237 10.86 -13.48 7.52
C ALA A 237 10.78 -13.86 6.03
N TYR A 238 11.18 -12.94 5.16
CA TYR A 238 11.28 -13.16 3.71
C TYR A 238 12.73 -13.42 3.35
N THR A 239 13.06 -14.69 3.16
CA THR A 239 14.42 -15.18 2.96
C THR A 239 14.67 -15.56 1.51
N ALA A 240 15.95 -15.57 1.10
CA ALA A 240 16.39 -15.92 -0.24
C ALA A 240 17.76 -16.59 -0.17
N ASP A 241 18.34 -16.93 -1.33
CA ASP A 241 19.66 -17.58 -1.40
C ASP A 241 20.74 -16.73 -0.70
N GLY A 242 21.38 -17.32 0.31
CA GLY A 242 22.40 -16.64 1.11
C GLY A 242 21.85 -15.69 2.18
N ILE A 243 20.51 -15.51 2.27
CA ILE A 243 19.82 -14.70 3.27
C ILE A 243 18.85 -15.60 4.05
N THR A 244 19.29 -16.15 5.17
CA THR A 244 18.55 -17.17 5.92
C THR A 244 17.74 -16.61 7.09
N GLU A 245 17.96 -15.34 7.44
CA GLU A 245 17.30 -14.67 8.55
C GLU A 245 16.66 -13.36 8.08
N GLY A 246 15.61 -12.93 8.75
CA GLY A 246 14.96 -11.66 8.51
C GLY A 246 14.97 -10.79 9.75
N SER A 247 15.23 -9.51 9.56
CA SER A 247 15.12 -8.50 10.62
C SER A 247 13.91 -7.60 10.38
N GLY A 248 13.26 -7.20 11.45
CA GLY A 248 12.08 -6.35 11.37
C GLY A 248 11.78 -5.68 12.69
N LYS A 249 10.97 -4.64 12.63
CA LYS A 249 10.51 -3.91 13.80
C LYS A 249 9.04 -3.53 13.71
N PHE A 250 8.43 -3.41 14.86
CA PHE A 250 7.04 -3.00 15.04
C PHE A 250 6.95 -1.94 16.13
N TYR A 251 6.30 -0.83 15.84
CA TYR A 251 5.98 0.19 16.83
C TYR A 251 4.60 -0.10 17.44
N HIS A 252 4.58 -0.50 18.71
CA HIS A 252 3.34 -0.91 19.37
C HIS A 252 2.44 0.29 19.64
N PRO A 253 1.21 0.38 19.09
CA PRO A 253 0.38 1.59 19.15
C PRO A 253 -0.08 1.97 20.57
N LEU A 254 -0.32 0.98 21.44
CA LEU A 254 -0.82 1.20 22.80
C LEU A 254 0.30 1.41 23.80
N ARG A 255 1.39 0.62 23.69
CA ARG A 255 2.55 0.73 24.61
C ARG A 255 3.51 1.84 24.21
N LYS A 256 3.46 2.29 22.94
CA LYS A 256 4.35 3.30 22.35
C LYS A 256 5.83 2.92 22.48
N GLU A 257 6.12 1.66 22.23
CA GLU A 257 7.47 1.08 22.29
C GLU A 257 7.80 0.28 21.03
N TRP A 258 9.11 0.09 20.78
CA TRP A 258 9.60 -0.72 19.69
C TRP A 258 9.73 -2.18 20.10
N ILE A 259 9.25 -3.07 19.23
CA ILE A 259 9.47 -4.51 19.29
C ILE A 259 10.28 -4.89 18.05
N GLU A 260 11.43 -5.53 18.23
CA GLU A 260 12.36 -5.86 17.15
C GLU A 260 12.69 -7.35 17.16
N ILE A 261 12.85 -7.92 15.96
CA ILE A 261 13.48 -9.23 15.76
C ILE A 261 14.72 -9.07 14.85
N LYS A 262 15.70 -9.90 15.10
CA LYS A 262 16.97 -9.94 14.37
C LYS A 262 17.19 -11.33 13.83
#